data_1a7c5cd682d9dd6d8bcd0163779acb90
#
_entry.id   1a7c5cd682d9dd6d8bcd0163779acb90
#
_cell.length_a   1.000
_cell.length_b   1.000
_cell.length_c   1.000
_cell.angle_alpha   90.00
_cell.angle_beta   90.00
_cell.angle_gamma   90.00
#
_symmetry.space_group_name_H-M   'P 1'
#
loop_
_entity.id
_entity.type
_entity.pdbx_description
1 polymer ?
#
loop_
_entity_poly.entity_id
_entity_poly.type
_entity_poly.pdbx_seq_one_letter_code
_entity_poly.pdbx_strand_id
1 'polypeptide(L)'
;YDEVHLLPAPVFRMAADLQSRRRLGLTATLVREDGREDDVFSLIGPKRYDAPWKELEMAGYIATAECVEVRTTLTDDERLTYATAETRERYRLAACSDAKLAVVDKLLAKHEGQQTLIIGAYVDQLEEIAARIDAPLIDGKTTTKKREAAFQAFRDGEISTLVVSKVANFSIDLPEAAVAIQVSGTFGSRQEEAQRLGRLLRPKADGAEAVFYTVVARDTLDSEYAMHRQRFLAEQGYAYRLVDAADL
;
A
#
# COMPACT_ATOMS: atom_id res chain seq x y z
N TYR A 1 0.09 23.51 -3.75
CA TYR A 1 -0.71 22.41 -3.17
C TYR A 1 0.03 21.11 -3.40
N ASP A 2 0.40 20.44 -2.34
CA ASP A 2 0.85 19.05 -2.37
C ASP A 2 -0.36 18.12 -2.29
N GLU A 3 -0.25 16.89 -2.80
CA GLU A 3 -1.36 15.94 -2.93
C GLU A 3 -2.62 16.56 -3.55
N VAL A 4 -2.43 17.31 -4.64
CA VAL A 4 -3.47 18.15 -5.26
C VAL A 4 -4.69 17.36 -5.74
N HIS A 5 -4.57 16.05 -5.97
CA HIS A 5 -5.68 15.16 -6.30
C HIS A 5 -6.77 15.11 -5.22
N LEU A 6 -6.46 15.50 -3.96
CA LEU A 6 -7.42 15.60 -2.86
C LEU A 6 -8.24 16.90 -2.89
N LEU A 7 -7.77 17.93 -3.58
CA LEU A 7 -8.36 19.28 -3.56
C LEU A 7 -9.85 19.34 -3.94
N PRO A 8 -10.36 18.54 -4.88
CA PRO A 8 -11.80 18.53 -5.19
C PRO A 8 -12.71 17.99 -4.07
N ALA A 9 -12.16 17.31 -3.06
CA ALA A 9 -12.97 16.82 -1.95
C ALA A 9 -13.53 17.99 -1.10
N PRO A 10 -14.77 17.91 -0.59
CA PRO A 10 -15.46 19.03 0.07
C PRO A 10 -14.64 19.70 1.18
N VAL A 11 -13.92 18.91 1.99
CA VAL A 11 -13.10 19.42 3.10
C VAL A 11 -11.88 20.19 2.61
N PHE A 12 -11.24 19.75 1.52
CA PHE A 12 -10.03 20.37 0.98
C PHE A 12 -10.32 21.49 -0.01
N ARG A 13 -11.52 21.51 -0.60
CA ARG A 13 -11.92 22.53 -1.60
C ARG A 13 -11.83 23.96 -1.09
N MET A 14 -12.05 24.16 0.21
CA MET A 14 -11.90 25.47 0.85
C MET A 14 -10.47 26.05 0.68
N ALA A 15 -9.46 25.19 0.56
CA ALA A 15 -8.10 25.66 0.30
C ALA A 15 -7.96 26.27 -1.11
N ALA A 16 -8.83 25.93 -2.05
CA ALA A 16 -8.84 26.53 -3.39
C ALA A 16 -9.35 27.97 -3.40
N ASP A 17 -10.04 28.40 -2.33
CA ASP A 17 -10.55 29.78 -2.19
C ASP A 17 -9.44 30.76 -1.75
N LEU A 18 -8.25 30.25 -1.40
CA LEU A 18 -7.10 31.10 -1.11
C LEU A 18 -6.77 31.99 -2.31
N GLN A 19 -6.76 33.30 -2.07
CA GLN A 19 -6.41 34.28 -3.09
C GLN A 19 -4.91 34.19 -3.42
N SER A 20 -4.62 33.74 -4.63
CA SER A 20 -3.25 33.57 -5.13
C SER A 20 -3.19 33.92 -6.61
N ARG A 21 -2.15 34.67 -7.01
CA ARG A 21 -1.92 35.01 -8.42
C ARG A 21 -1.52 33.80 -9.27
N ARG A 22 -0.93 32.80 -8.65
CA ARG A 22 -0.47 31.58 -9.31
C ARG A 22 -0.73 30.38 -8.41
N ARG A 23 -1.09 29.26 -9.01
CA ARG A 23 -1.32 28.00 -8.32
C ARG A 23 -0.43 26.93 -8.92
N LEU A 24 0.20 26.14 -8.08
CA LEU A 24 0.95 24.96 -8.45
C LEU A 24 0.37 23.77 -7.69
N GLY A 25 -0.01 22.72 -8.40
CA GLY A 25 -0.42 21.45 -7.83
C GLY A 25 0.64 20.39 -8.08
N LEU A 26 0.99 19.64 -7.05
CA LEU A 26 1.90 18.52 -7.09
C LEU A 26 1.17 17.27 -6.63
N THR A 27 1.40 16.16 -7.29
CA THR A 27 0.96 14.83 -6.85
C THR A 27 1.77 13.74 -7.56
N ALA A 28 2.12 12.71 -6.85
CA ALA A 28 2.71 11.51 -7.45
C ALA A 28 1.66 10.64 -8.14
N THR A 29 0.38 10.78 -7.75
CA THR A 29 -0.71 9.92 -8.20
C THR A 29 -1.92 10.77 -8.58
N LEU A 30 -2.02 11.17 -9.83
CA LEU A 30 -3.24 11.83 -10.32
C LEU A 30 -4.28 10.76 -10.70
N VAL A 31 -4.74 10.03 -9.72
CA VAL A 31 -5.78 9.00 -9.85
C VAL A 31 -6.88 9.29 -8.85
N ARG A 32 -8.11 9.35 -9.34
CA ARG A 32 -9.31 9.49 -8.51
C ARG A 32 -10.28 8.36 -8.80
N GLU A 33 -10.75 7.70 -7.75
CA GLU A 33 -11.71 6.60 -7.90
C GLU A 33 -13.12 7.09 -8.30
N ASP A 34 -13.39 8.39 -8.13
CA ASP A 34 -14.64 9.03 -8.53
C ASP A 34 -14.62 9.59 -9.96
N GLY A 35 -13.51 9.42 -10.70
CA GLY A 35 -13.37 9.88 -12.09
C GLY A 35 -13.38 11.41 -12.26
N ARG A 36 -13.13 12.16 -11.18
CA ARG A 36 -13.20 13.63 -11.18
C ARG A 36 -11.82 14.29 -11.26
N GLU A 37 -10.91 13.72 -12.04
CA GLU A 37 -9.58 14.30 -12.28
C GLU A 37 -9.68 15.69 -12.91
N ASP A 38 -10.67 15.93 -13.77
CA ASP A 38 -10.90 17.22 -14.42
C ASP A 38 -11.24 18.35 -13.43
N ASP A 39 -11.77 18.03 -12.26
CA ASP A 39 -12.00 19.02 -11.20
C ASP A 39 -10.68 19.59 -10.68
N VAL A 40 -9.61 18.79 -10.63
CA VAL A 40 -8.27 19.26 -10.26
C VAL A 40 -7.78 20.29 -11.28
N PHE A 41 -7.95 20.00 -12.57
CA PHE A 41 -7.55 20.90 -13.64
C PHE A 41 -8.35 22.20 -13.63
N SER A 42 -9.62 22.15 -13.29
CA SER A 42 -10.47 23.32 -13.14
C SER A 42 -10.04 24.24 -11.99
N LEU A 43 -9.53 23.66 -10.90
CA LEU A 43 -9.13 24.42 -9.70
C LEU A 43 -7.70 24.96 -9.79
N ILE A 44 -6.80 24.26 -10.43
CA ILE A 44 -5.35 24.57 -10.46
C ILE A 44 -4.90 25.00 -11.86
N GLY A 45 -5.36 24.31 -12.89
CA GLY A 45 -4.93 24.47 -14.28
C GLY A 45 -4.50 23.15 -14.89
N PRO A 46 -4.17 23.12 -16.20
CA PRO A 46 -3.86 21.88 -16.90
C PRO A 46 -2.54 21.28 -16.43
N LYS A 47 -2.44 19.94 -16.58
CA LYS A 47 -1.20 19.20 -16.34
C LYS A 47 -0.07 19.78 -17.21
N ARG A 48 1.03 20.18 -16.60
CA ARG A 48 2.18 20.83 -17.27
C ARG A 48 3.38 19.89 -17.38
N TYR A 49 3.50 18.96 -16.47
CA TYR A 49 4.62 18.03 -16.42
C TYR A 49 4.14 16.67 -15.95
N ASP A 50 4.74 15.63 -16.49
CA ASP A 50 4.57 14.24 -16.09
C ASP A 50 5.93 13.58 -16.04
N ALA A 51 6.16 12.79 -14.99
CA ALA A 51 7.36 12.02 -14.82
C ALA A 51 6.97 10.55 -14.59
N PRO A 52 6.95 9.73 -15.64
CA PRO A 52 6.68 8.30 -15.52
C PRO A 52 7.66 7.64 -14.55
N TRP A 53 7.15 6.82 -13.64
CA TRP A 53 7.97 6.22 -12.58
C TRP A 53 9.11 5.37 -13.14
N LYS A 54 8.90 4.64 -14.23
CA LYS A 54 9.95 3.86 -14.89
C LYS A 54 11.09 4.72 -15.46
N GLU A 55 10.80 5.93 -15.91
CA GLU A 55 11.84 6.86 -16.34
C GLU A 55 12.66 7.37 -15.14
N LEU A 56 12.01 7.65 -14.03
CA LEU A 56 12.69 8.05 -12.78
C LEU A 56 13.54 6.90 -12.21
N GLU A 57 13.06 5.66 -12.30
CA GLU A 57 13.79 4.45 -11.91
C GLU A 57 15.06 4.28 -12.79
N MET A 58 14.92 4.35 -14.12
CA MET A 58 16.06 4.27 -15.04
C MET A 58 17.08 5.40 -14.83
N ALA A 59 16.62 6.57 -14.42
CA ALA A 59 17.49 7.72 -14.11
C ALA A 59 18.09 7.65 -12.69
N GLY A 60 17.75 6.64 -11.87
CA GLY A 60 18.26 6.46 -10.51
C GLY A 60 17.66 7.39 -9.46
N TYR A 61 16.56 8.08 -9.77
CA TYR A 61 15.87 8.94 -8.80
C TYR A 61 15.00 8.17 -7.82
N ILE A 62 14.54 6.98 -8.21
CA ILE A 62 13.81 6.06 -7.36
C ILE A 62 14.41 4.66 -7.47
N ALA A 63 14.21 3.85 -6.43
CA ALA A 63 14.71 2.48 -6.39
C ALA A 63 13.91 1.57 -7.34
N THR A 64 14.58 0.55 -7.88
CA THR A 64 13.92 -0.55 -8.59
C THR A 64 13.00 -1.32 -7.63
N ALA A 65 11.82 -1.70 -8.09
CA ALA A 65 10.91 -2.53 -7.31
C ALA A 65 10.41 -3.73 -8.10
N GLU A 66 10.43 -4.89 -7.46
CA GLU A 66 9.72 -6.08 -7.90
C GLU A 66 8.32 -6.10 -7.26
N CYS A 67 7.27 -6.21 -8.08
CA CYS A 67 5.90 -6.38 -7.62
C CYS A 67 5.51 -7.86 -7.73
N VAL A 68 5.06 -8.47 -6.63
CA VAL A 68 4.69 -9.88 -6.58
C VAL A 68 3.28 -10.03 -6.02
N GLU A 69 2.39 -10.66 -6.75
CA GLU A 69 1.09 -11.10 -6.24
C GLU A 69 1.19 -12.55 -5.77
N VAL A 70 1.00 -12.76 -4.48
CA VAL A 70 0.96 -14.10 -3.88
C VAL A 70 -0.48 -14.54 -3.74
N ARG A 71 -0.86 -15.60 -4.42
CA ARG A 71 -2.23 -16.13 -4.45
C ARG A 71 -2.45 -17.21 -3.42
N THR A 72 -3.40 -16.99 -2.51
CA THR A 72 -3.89 -17.99 -1.56
C THR A 72 -5.23 -18.55 -2.02
N THR A 73 -5.63 -19.65 -1.43
CA THR A 73 -6.96 -20.27 -1.63
C THR A 73 -7.66 -20.33 -0.27
N LEU A 74 -8.94 -19.94 -0.22
CA LEU A 74 -9.76 -20.13 0.97
C LEU A 74 -9.87 -21.62 1.30
N THR A 75 -9.86 -21.96 2.59
CA THR A 75 -10.22 -23.30 3.06
C THR A 75 -11.67 -23.65 2.69
N ASP A 76 -12.06 -24.90 2.77
CA ASP A 76 -13.43 -25.30 2.43
C ASP A 76 -14.47 -24.65 3.35
N ASP A 77 -14.16 -24.49 4.64
CA ASP A 77 -15.02 -23.82 5.62
C ASP A 77 -15.12 -22.31 5.36
N GLU A 78 -13.99 -21.65 5.08
CA GLU A 78 -13.98 -20.24 4.69
C GLU A 78 -14.76 -20.02 3.38
N ARG A 79 -14.63 -20.93 2.42
CA ARG A 79 -15.33 -20.87 1.13
C ARG A 79 -16.85 -20.97 1.31
N LEU A 80 -17.30 -21.87 2.18
CA LEU A 80 -18.73 -22.01 2.50
C LEU A 80 -19.25 -20.74 3.18
N THR A 81 -18.53 -20.20 4.15
CA THR A 81 -18.87 -18.96 4.85
C THR A 81 -18.90 -17.79 3.85
N TYR A 82 -17.89 -17.68 3.00
CA TYR A 82 -17.81 -16.66 1.94
C TYR A 82 -19.00 -16.73 0.96
N ALA A 83 -19.39 -17.94 0.52
CA ALA A 83 -20.47 -18.12 -0.44
C ALA A 83 -21.83 -17.67 0.12
N THR A 84 -22.06 -17.84 1.42
CA THR A 84 -23.33 -17.50 2.11
C THR A 84 -23.36 -16.08 2.68
N ALA A 85 -22.21 -15.40 2.77
CA ALA A 85 -22.09 -14.05 3.33
C ALA A 85 -22.69 -12.98 2.41
N GLU A 86 -23.10 -11.85 2.99
CA GLU A 86 -23.47 -10.66 2.25
C GLU A 86 -22.25 -10.04 1.53
N THR A 87 -22.49 -9.34 0.43
CA THR A 87 -21.40 -8.78 -0.41
C THR A 87 -20.41 -7.93 0.37
N ARG A 88 -20.89 -7.16 1.36
CA ARG A 88 -20.02 -6.30 2.19
C ARG A 88 -19.08 -7.11 3.09
N GLU A 89 -19.52 -8.28 3.55
CA GLU A 89 -18.74 -9.17 4.41
C GLU A 89 -17.77 -10.04 3.62
N ARG A 90 -18.14 -10.42 2.39
CA ARG A 90 -17.31 -11.26 1.52
C ARG A 90 -15.90 -10.72 1.35
N TYR A 91 -15.76 -9.42 1.12
CA TYR A 91 -14.43 -8.84 0.98
C TYR A 91 -13.60 -8.99 2.26
N ARG A 92 -14.20 -8.72 3.42
CA ARG A 92 -13.50 -8.87 4.70
C ARG A 92 -13.09 -10.33 4.95
N LEU A 93 -13.98 -11.29 4.72
CA LEU A 93 -13.70 -12.73 4.87
C LEU A 93 -12.52 -13.14 3.99
N ALA A 94 -12.50 -12.75 2.73
CA ALA A 94 -11.39 -13.06 1.82
C ALA A 94 -10.10 -12.33 2.19
N ALA A 95 -10.20 -11.05 2.55
CA ALA A 95 -9.05 -10.22 2.91
C ALA A 95 -8.37 -10.67 4.21
N CYS A 96 -9.14 -11.22 5.16
CA CYS A 96 -8.68 -11.67 6.48
C CYS A 96 -8.58 -13.20 6.59
N SER A 97 -8.49 -13.93 5.48
CA SER A 97 -8.34 -15.39 5.48
C SER A 97 -7.08 -15.84 6.22
N ASP A 98 -7.20 -16.90 7.02
CA ASP A 98 -6.10 -17.50 7.78
C ASP A 98 -4.95 -17.99 6.89
N ALA A 99 -5.24 -18.37 5.64
CA ALA A 99 -4.22 -18.73 4.67
C ALA A 99 -3.19 -17.62 4.42
N LYS A 100 -3.57 -16.35 4.62
CA LYS A 100 -2.65 -15.21 4.48
C LYS A 100 -1.64 -15.13 5.60
N LEU A 101 -1.98 -15.57 6.80
CA LEU A 101 -1.04 -15.62 7.94
C LEU A 101 0.14 -16.53 7.64
N ALA A 102 -0.14 -17.73 7.09
CA ALA A 102 0.91 -18.66 6.69
C ALA A 102 1.82 -18.09 5.58
N VAL A 103 1.27 -17.29 4.68
CA VAL A 103 2.07 -16.58 3.65
C VAL A 103 2.96 -15.52 4.28
N VAL A 104 2.46 -14.76 5.25
CA VAL A 104 3.28 -13.78 5.98
C VAL A 104 4.47 -14.46 6.65
N ASP A 105 4.26 -15.58 7.35
CA ASP A 105 5.33 -16.34 7.98
C ASP A 105 6.41 -16.78 6.96
N LYS A 106 5.99 -17.34 5.82
CA LYS A 106 6.91 -17.77 4.76
C LYS A 106 7.69 -16.60 4.16
N LEU A 107 7.03 -15.46 3.92
CA LEU A 107 7.69 -14.29 3.38
C LEU A 107 8.67 -13.66 4.36
N LEU A 108 8.35 -13.62 5.65
CA LEU A 108 9.27 -13.16 6.68
C LEU A 108 10.49 -14.07 6.80
N ALA A 109 10.30 -15.39 6.75
CA ALA A 109 11.41 -16.34 6.73
C ALA A 109 12.30 -16.18 5.49
N LYS A 110 11.69 -15.96 4.32
CA LYS A 110 12.42 -15.71 3.06
C LYS A 110 13.27 -14.45 3.09
N HIS A 111 12.79 -13.42 3.80
CA HIS A 111 13.43 -12.12 3.92
C HIS A 111 14.01 -11.88 5.32
N GLU A 112 14.47 -12.94 5.97
CA GLU A 112 15.10 -12.87 7.29
C GLU A 112 16.23 -11.83 7.31
N GLY A 113 16.22 -10.95 8.31
CA GLY A 113 17.20 -9.87 8.46
C GLY A 113 16.94 -8.63 7.60
N GLN A 114 15.94 -8.64 6.73
CA GLN A 114 15.56 -7.45 5.96
C GLN A 114 14.44 -6.66 6.66
N GLN A 115 14.52 -5.33 6.58
CA GLN A 115 13.47 -4.47 7.11
C GLN A 115 12.18 -4.64 6.31
N THR A 116 11.14 -5.13 6.99
CA THR A 116 9.88 -5.53 6.39
C THR A 116 8.72 -4.71 6.94
N LEU A 117 7.90 -4.16 6.05
CA LEU A 117 6.67 -3.44 6.37
C LEU A 117 5.46 -4.32 6.04
N ILE A 118 4.62 -4.63 7.03
CA ILE A 118 3.36 -5.36 6.81
C ILE A 118 2.22 -4.36 6.82
N ILE A 119 1.41 -4.34 5.77
CA ILE A 119 0.39 -3.32 5.54
C ILE A 119 -0.98 -3.97 5.39
N GLY A 120 -1.99 -3.43 6.08
CA GLY A 120 -3.36 -3.91 5.94
C GLY A 120 -4.43 -2.87 6.22
N ALA A 121 -5.66 -3.18 5.82
CA ALA A 121 -6.83 -2.34 6.03
C ALA A 121 -7.61 -2.68 7.31
N TYR A 122 -7.54 -3.93 7.75
CA TYR A 122 -8.30 -4.44 8.89
C TYR A 122 -7.41 -4.55 10.12
N VAL A 123 -7.78 -3.79 11.17
CA VAL A 123 -6.96 -3.67 12.39
C VAL A 123 -6.90 -4.99 13.15
N ASP A 124 -7.98 -5.73 13.23
CA ASP A 124 -8.04 -7.05 13.87
C ASP A 124 -7.08 -8.07 13.22
N GLN A 125 -7.03 -8.12 11.89
CA GLN A 125 -6.03 -8.91 11.15
C GLN A 125 -4.60 -8.49 11.49
N LEU A 126 -4.35 -7.19 11.57
CA LEU A 126 -3.03 -6.65 11.86
C LEU A 126 -2.62 -6.88 13.32
N GLU A 127 -3.57 -6.83 14.27
CA GLU A 127 -3.35 -7.17 15.68
C GLU A 127 -2.93 -8.66 15.81
N GLU A 128 -3.60 -9.55 15.10
CA GLU A 128 -3.27 -10.98 15.06
C GLU A 128 -1.87 -11.22 14.47
N ILE A 129 -1.56 -10.61 13.33
CA ILE A 129 -0.23 -10.71 12.71
C ILE A 129 0.83 -10.17 13.67
N ALA A 130 0.64 -8.97 14.22
CA ALA A 130 1.59 -8.33 15.11
C ALA A 130 1.89 -9.16 16.35
N ALA A 131 0.84 -9.74 16.97
CA ALA A 131 0.98 -10.63 18.11
C ALA A 131 1.73 -11.94 17.77
N ARG A 132 1.45 -12.50 16.58
CA ARG A 132 2.06 -13.75 16.11
C ARG A 132 3.56 -13.64 15.86
N ILE A 133 4.03 -12.48 15.37
CA ILE A 133 5.43 -12.24 15.01
C ILE A 133 6.18 -11.37 16.03
N ASP A 134 5.54 -11.02 17.13
CA ASP A 134 6.06 -10.11 18.17
C ASP A 134 6.59 -8.78 17.60
N ALA A 135 5.81 -8.16 16.72
CA ALA A 135 6.16 -6.90 16.06
C ALA A 135 5.25 -5.75 16.50
N PRO A 136 5.77 -4.51 16.54
CA PRO A 136 4.92 -3.34 16.86
C PRO A 136 3.86 -3.10 15.79
N LEU A 137 2.66 -2.73 16.24
CA LEU A 137 1.55 -2.30 15.40
C LEU A 137 1.34 -0.80 15.50
N ILE A 138 1.28 -0.14 14.35
CA ILE A 138 0.90 1.27 14.22
C ILE A 138 -0.50 1.35 13.58
N ASP A 139 -1.44 1.83 14.36
CA ASP A 139 -2.84 2.01 13.97
C ASP A 139 -3.34 3.44 14.29
N GLY A 140 -4.65 3.68 14.10
CA GLY A 140 -5.28 4.98 14.39
C GLY A 140 -5.32 5.34 15.88
N LYS A 141 -5.14 4.38 16.79
CA LYS A 141 -5.12 4.61 18.25
C LYS A 141 -3.70 4.85 18.76
N THR A 142 -2.68 4.57 17.95
CA THR A 142 -1.27 4.75 18.33
C THR A 142 -0.95 6.22 18.50
N THR A 143 -0.50 6.63 19.68
CA THR A 143 -0.13 8.02 19.96
C THR A 143 1.06 8.45 19.11
N THR A 144 1.16 9.74 18.80
CA THR A 144 2.26 10.31 18.00
C THR A 144 3.63 9.92 18.57
N LYS A 145 3.81 10.03 19.88
CA LYS A 145 5.08 9.68 20.55
C LYS A 145 5.46 8.20 20.34
N LYS A 146 4.50 7.27 20.50
CA LYS A 146 4.73 5.83 20.28
C LYS A 146 5.04 5.53 18.81
N ARG A 147 4.35 6.21 17.90
CA ARG A 147 4.55 6.09 16.46
C ARG A 147 5.96 6.52 16.06
N GLU A 148 6.37 7.72 16.50
CA GLU A 148 7.71 8.23 16.21
C GLU A 148 8.81 7.33 16.79
N ALA A 149 8.64 6.82 18.00
CA ALA A 149 9.58 5.90 18.61
C ALA A 149 9.70 4.58 17.81
N ALA A 150 8.57 4.00 17.39
CA ALA A 150 8.58 2.78 16.56
C ALA A 150 9.23 3.01 15.18
N PHE A 151 8.96 4.16 14.56
CA PHE A 151 9.60 4.52 13.29
C PHE A 151 11.10 4.75 13.43
N GLN A 152 11.53 5.36 14.54
CA GLN A 152 12.94 5.55 14.80
C GLN A 152 13.64 4.20 15.04
N ALA A 153 13.08 3.33 15.89
CA ALA A 153 13.61 1.99 16.14
C ALA A 153 13.69 1.15 14.83
N PHE A 154 12.70 1.30 13.93
CA PHE A 154 12.75 0.65 12.63
C PHE A 154 13.86 1.23 11.74
N ARG A 155 14.03 2.56 11.66
CA ARG A 155 15.13 3.18 10.90
C ARG A 155 16.51 2.80 11.43
N ASP A 156 16.64 2.70 12.75
CA ASP A 156 17.91 2.37 13.40
C ASP A 156 18.21 0.85 13.34
N GLY A 157 17.28 0.05 12.78
CA GLY A 157 17.43 -1.41 12.67
C GLY A 157 17.28 -2.16 13.99
N GLU A 158 16.76 -1.51 15.03
CA GLU A 158 16.47 -2.14 16.32
C GLU A 158 15.29 -3.13 16.21
N ILE A 159 14.36 -2.85 15.30
CA ILE A 159 13.29 -3.74 14.90
C ILE A 159 13.34 -3.99 13.38
N SER A 160 13.17 -5.23 12.96
CA SER A 160 13.23 -5.63 11.56
C SER A 160 11.85 -5.61 10.89
N THR A 161 10.77 -5.70 11.65
CA THR A 161 9.41 -5.77 11.11
C THR A 161 8.49 -4.76 11.81
N LEU A 162 7.70 -4.06 11.01
CA LEU A 162 6.71 -3.11 11.49
C LEU A 162 5.35 -3.40 10.82
N VAL A 163 4.31 -3.53 11.63
CA VAL A 163 2.93 -3.73 11.16
C VAL A 163 2.20 -2.39 11.17
N VAL A 164 1.56 -2.03 10.05
CA VAL A 164 0.95 -0.71 9.90
C VAL A 164 -0.43 -0.80 9.27
N SER A 165 -1.37 -0.06 9.84
CA SER A 165 -2.69 0.10 9.24
C SER A 165 -2.67 1.20 8.16
N LYS A 166 -3.80 1.40 7.49
CA LYS A 166 -3.99 2.46 6.47
C LYS A 166 -3.62 3.88 6.95
N VAL A 167 -3.56 4.11 8.26
CA VAL A 167 -3.13 5.40 8.83
C VAL A 167 -1.68 5.74 8.44
N ALA A 168 -0.91 4.72 8.13
CA ALA A 168 0.46 4.88 7.67
C ALA A 168 0.59 5.37 6.21
N ASN A 169 -0.49 5.38 5.43
CA ASN A 169 -0.44 5.79 4.02
C ASN A 169 -0.01 7.25 3.83
N PHE A 170 -0.31 8.13 4.79
CA PHE A 170 -0.14 9.59 4.63
C PHE A 170 1.07 10.19 5.36
N SER A 171 1.79 9.46 6.22
CA SER A 171 2.71 10.11 7.15
C SER A 171 4.04 9.40 7.37
N ILE A 172 4.30 8.26 6.72
CA ILE A 172 5.48 7.46 7.00
C ILE A 172 6.58 7.73 5.97
N ASP A 173 7.72 8.17 6.44
CA ASP A 173 8.97 8.24 5.71
C ASP A 173 9.90 7.11 6.21
N LEU A 174 9.84 5.96 5.55
CA LEU A 174 10.62 4.77 5.91
C LEU A 174 11.47 4.33 4.70
N PRO A 175 12.59 5.02 4.43
CA PRO A 175 13.43 4.71 3.27
C PRO A 175 14.13 3.36 3.36
N GLU A 176 14.30 2.84 4.57
CA GLU A 176 15.05 1.61 4.84
C GLU A 176 14.24 0.33 4.59
N ALA A 177 12.91 0.43 4.44
CA ALA A 177 12.07 -0.74 4.18
C ALA A 177 12.47 -1.41 2.84
N ALA A 178 13.00 -2.61 2.92
CA ALA A 178 13.41 -3.42 1.76
C ALA A 178 12.22 -4.21 1.19
N VAL A 179 11.32 -4.64 2.06
CA VAL A 179 10.19 -5.48 1.72
C VAL A 179 8.91 -4.85 2.26
N ALA A 180 7.84 -4.88 1.45
CA ALA A 180 6.50 -4.66 1.97
C ALA A 180 5.59 -5.84 1.63
N ILE A 181 4.75 -6.20 2.58
CA ILE A 181 3.76 -7.27 2.46
C ILE A 181 2.38 -6.66 2.70
N GLN A 182 1.60 -6.49 1.65
CA GLN A 182 0.23 -6.03 1.75
C GLN A 182 -0.71 -7.22 1.92
N VAL A 183 -1.28 -7.38 3.11
CA VAL A 183 -2.20 -8.49 3.45
C VAL A 183 -3.66 -8.18 3.13
N SER A 184 -4.04 -6.90 3.16
CA SER A 184 -5.35 -6.42 2.76
C SER A 184 -5.27 -4.97 2.26
N GLY A 185 -6.16 -4.60 1.35
CA GLY A 185 -6.22 -3.25 0.77
C GLY A 185 -7.59 -2.61 0.99
N THR A 186 -7.76 -1.36 0.58
CA THR A 186 -9.01 -0.62 0.66
C THR A 186 -9.75 -0.71 -0.67
N PHE A 187 -10.77 -1.55 -0.76
CA PHE A 187 -11.77 -1.62 -1.84
C PHE A 187 -11.25 -1.31 -3.27
N GLY A 188 -10.04 -1.77 -3.64
CA GLY A 188 -9.48 -1.54 -4.97
C GLY A 188 -8.91 -0.15 -5.22
N SER A 189 -8.59 0.62 -4.19
CA SER A 189 -8.00 1.96 -4.36
C SER A 189 -6.62 1.92 -5.02
N ARG A 190 -6.55 2.40 -6.25
CA ARG A 190 -5.33 2.54 -7.05
C ARG A 190 -4.36 3.54 -6.41
N GLN A 191 -4.90 4.60 -5.84
CA GLN A 191 -4.13 5.63 -5.17
C GLN A 191 -3.39 5.10 -3.95
N GLU A 192 -4.06 4.33 -3.09
CA GLU A 192 -3.42 3.75 -1.90
C GLU A 192 -2.30 2.78 -2.27
N GLU A 193 -2.50 1.95 -3.28
CA GLU A 193 -1.48 1.02 -3.80
C GLU A 193 -0.25 1.79 -4.27
N ALA A 194 -0.46 2.81 -5.10
CA ALA A 194 0.61 3.66 -5.61
C ALA A 194 1.37 4.38 -4.49
N GLN A 195 0.68 4.91 -3.49
CA GLN A 195 1.32 5.57 -2.34
C GLN A 195 2.15 4.59 -1.50
N ARG A 196 1.69 3.34 -1.34
CA ARG A 196 2.42 2.30 -0.62
C ARG A 196 3.71 1.94 -1.34
N LEU A 197 3.64 1.65 -2.64
CA LEU A 197 4.82 1.36 -3.42
C LEU A 197 5.76 2.57 -3.49
N GLY A 198 5.24 3.78 -3.72
CA GLY A 198 6.03 5.00 -3.78
C GLY A 198 6.88 5.26 -2.53
N ARG A 199 6.48 4.73 -1.37
CA ARG A 199 7.29 4.81 -0.14
C ARG A 199 8.47 3.84 -0.14
N LEU A 200 8.30 2.68 -0.75
CA LEU A 200 9.39 1.70 -0.92
C LEU A 200 10.38 2.12 -2.00
N LEU A 201 9.91 2.85 -3.00
CA LEU A 201 10.73 3.28 -4.15
C LEU A 201 11.72 4.40 -3.80
N ARG A 202 11.91 4.75 -2.53
CA ARG A 202 12.92 5.72 -2.16
C ARG A 202 14.31 5.13 -2.34
N PRO A 203 15.26 5.93 -2.89
CA PRO A 203 16.62 5.47 -3.08
C PRO A 203 17.21 4.98 -1.76
N LYS A 204 17.77 3.79 -1.77
CA LYS A 204 18.47 3.21 -0.62
C LYS A 204 19.96 3.46 -0.75
N ALA A 205 20.64 3.62 0.40
CA ALA A 205 22.08 3.89 0.40
C ALA A 205 22.91 2.77 -0.23
N ASP A 206 22.44 1.53 -0.17
CA ASP A 206 23.09 0.33 -0.71
C ASP A 206 22.65 -0.04 -2.13
N GLY A 207 21.72 0.72 -2.73
CA GLY A 207 21.15 0.42 -4.04
C GLY A 207 20.29 -0.84 -4.10
N ALA A 208 19.86 -1.39 -2.95
CA ALA A 208 19.06 -2.60 -2.90
C ALA A 208 17.68 -2.41 -3.53
N GLU A 209 17.22 -3.42 -4.26
CA GLU A 209 15.87 -3.48 -4.82
C GLU A 209 14.82 -3.59 -3.71
N ALA A 210 13.67 -2.95 -3.93
CA ALA A 210 12.51 -3.11 -3.09
C ALA A 210 11.62 -4.25 -3.60
N VAL A 211 11.02 -5.02 -2.70
CA VAL A 211 10.04 -6.04 -3.08
C VAL A 211 8.69 -5.72 -2.45
N PHE A 212 7.66 -5.65 -3.29
CA PHE A 212 6.30 -5.38 -2.88
C PHE A 212 5.41 -6.60 -3.11
N TYR A 213 5.03 -7.26 -2.03
CA TYR A 213 4.12 -8.40 -2.06
C TYR A 213 2.68 -7.95 -1.82
N THR A 214 1.76 -8.40 -2.67
CA THR A 214 0.32 -8.32 -2.44
C THR A 214 -0.24 -9.72 -2.24
N VAL A 215 -0.74 -10.03 -1.05
CA VAL A 215 -1.31 -11.34 -0.73
C VAL A 215 -2.80 -11.34 -1.01
N VAL A 216 -3.25 -12.19 -1.92
CA VAL A 216 -4.60 -12.16 -2.52
C VAL A 216 -5.28 -13.53 -2.41
N ALA A 217 -6.50 -13.56 -1.88
CA ALA A 217 -7.34 -14.75 -1.93
C ALA A 217 -7.96 -14.89 -3.33
N ARG A 218 -7.56 -15.92 -4.10
CA ARG A 218 -8.06 -16.15 -5.46
C ARG A 218 -9.56 -16.47 -5.48
N ASP A 219 -10.20 -16.19 -6.61
CA ASP A 219 -11.61 -16.47 -6.86
C ASP A 219 -12.58 -15.80 -5.87
N THR A 220 -12.19 -14.62 -5.38
CA THR A 220 -12.95 -13.81 -4.43
C THR A 220 -12.95 -12.32 -4.81
N LEU A 221 -13.74 -11.52 -4.10
CA LEU A 221 -13.70 -10.06 -4.23
C LEU A 221 -12.34 -9.46 -3.91
N ASP A 222 -11.49 -10.15 -3.13
CA ASP A 222 -10.13 -9.68 -2.86
C ASP A 222 -9.27 -9.69 -4.14
N SER A 223 -9.42 -10.71 -4.99
CA SER A 223 -8.72 -10.75 -6.29
C SER A 223 -9.23 -9.70 -7.26
N GLU A 224 -10.53 -9.44 -7.29
CA GLU A 224 -11.10 -8.37 -8.11
C GLU A 224 -10.58 -6.99 -7.69
N TYR A 225 -10.59 -6.71 -6.39
CA TYR A 225 -10.07 -5.45 -5.85
C TYR A 225 -8.55 -5.33 -5.99
N ALA A 226 -7.81 -6.43 -5.91
CA ALA A 226 -6.38 -6.43 -6.18
C ALA A 226 -6.07 -6.02 -7.62
N MET A 227 -6.78 -6.57 -8.61
CA MET A 227 -6.62 -6.14 -10.02
C MET A 227 -6.89 -4.64 -10.20
N HIS A 228 -7.91 -4.09 -9.54
CA HIS A 228 -8.21 -2.66 -9.59
C HIS A 228 -7.07 -1.84 -8.97
N ARG A 229 -6.55 -2.23 -7.82
CA ARG A 229 -5.43 -1.54 -7.15
C ARG A 229 -4.17 -1.54 -8.02
N GLN A 230 -3.85 -2.67 -8.61
CA GLN A 230 -2.62 -2.87 -9.40
C GLN A 230 -2.62 -2.12 -10.74
N ARG A 231 -3.80 -1.73 -11.22
CA ARG A 231 -3.94 -1.09 -12.54
C ARG A 231 -3.07 0.16 -12.70
N PHE A 232 -3.00 1.02 -11.68
CA PHE A 232 -2.16 2.22 -11.75
C PHE A 232 -0.70 1.86 -11.94
N LEU A 233 -0.19 0.90 -11.15
CA LEU A 233 1.22 0.50 -11.25
C LEU A 233 1.52 -0.17 -12.59
N ALA A 234 0.57 -0.94 -13.14
CA ALA A 234 0.69 -1.50 -14.49
C ALA A 234 0.74 -0.38 -15.55
N GLU A 235 -0.06 0.67 -15.41
CA GLU A 235 -0.01 1.87 -16.26
C GLU A 235 1.33 2.62 -16.14
N GLN A 236 2.01 2.54 -14.99
CA GLN A 236 3.37 3.05 -14.77
C GLN A 236 4.48 2.11 -15.26
N GLY A 237 4.13 0.98 -15.88
CA GLY A 237 5.09 0.02 -16.45
C GLY A 237 5.60 -1.05 -15.48
N TYR A 238 4.99 -1.19 -14.29
CA TYR A 238 5.30 -2.29 -13.38
C TYR A 238 4.49 -3.54 -13.75
N ALA A 239 5.17 -4.69 -13.82
CA ALA A 239 4.53 -5.98 -13.99
C ALA A 239 4.47 -6.72 -12.65
N TYR A 240 3.34 -7.36 -12.37
CA TYR A 240 3.22 -8.23 -11.21
C TYR A 240 3.61 -9.66 -11.59
N ARG A 241 4.59 -10.20 -10.87
CA ARG A 241 4.88 -11.64 -10.92
C ARG A 241 3.87 -12.38 -10.07
N LEU A 242 3.15 -13.33 -10.67
CA LEU A 242 2.15 -14.13 -9.98
C LEU A 242 2.80 -15.37 -9.39
N VAL A 243 2.61 -15.62 -8.11
CA VAL A 243 3.14 -16.77 -7.37
C VAL A 243 2.02 -17.43 -6.59
N ASP A 244 1.95 -18.75 -6.63
CA ASP A 244 1.07 -19.48 -5.72
C ASP A 244 1.68 -19.55 -4.32
N ALA A 245 0.87 -19.42 -3.28
CA ALA A 245 1.31 -19.55 -1.88
C ALA A 245 1.92 -20.92 -1.56
N ALA A 246 1.62 -21.94 -2.37
CA ALA A 246 2.23 -23.25 -2.26
C ALA A 246 3.67 -23.29 -2.77
N ASP A 247 4.04 -22.37 -3.67
CA ASP A 247 5.35 -22.32 -4.33
C ASP A 247 6.34 -21.35 -3.64
N LEU A 248 5.98 -20.80 -2.49
CA LEU A 248 6.79 -19.89 -1.67
C LEU A 248 7.84 -20.64 -0.85
#